data_c94f6688af60c1640ae496681273c4c1
#
_entry.id   c94f6688af60c1640ae496681273c4c1
#
_cell.length_a   1.000
_cell.length_b   1.000
_cell.length_c   1.000
_cell.angle_alpha   90.00
_cell.angle_beta   90.00
_cell.angle_gamma   90.00
#
_symmetry.space_group_name_H-M   'P 1'
#
loop_
_entity.id
_entity.type
_entity.pdbx_description
1 polymer ?
#
loop_
_entity_poly.entity_id
_entity_poly.type
_entity_poly.pdbx_seq_one_letter_code
_entity_poly.pdbx_strand_id
1 'polypeptide(L)'
;MGGSPLLLALPFLLLFSLSISADNCEKPKNDFDGLYCLNKIYVTADKELNDSYKKLVSKLESSMKITLRDGQRKWMESRNSECSWKDERGFYVNMQCATDKTVERRNFLDDRYRECVAVGCQVGKLN
;
A
#
# COMPACT_ATOMS: atom_id res chain seq x y z
N MET A 1 13.89 70.00 16.20
CA MET A 1 12.89 69.01 16.50
C MET A 1 13.06 67.87 15.50
N GLY A 2 13.85 66.91 15.89
CA GLY A 2 14.27 65.81 15.02
C GLY A 2 13.37 64.59 15.24
N GLY A 3 12.66 64.17 14.20
CA GLY A 3 12.03 62.86 14.15
C GLY A 3 12.93 61.90 13.40
N SER A 4 13.57 60.97 14.07
CA SER A 4 14.30 59.89 13.44
C SER A 4 13.34 58.86 12.90
N PRO A 5 13.50 58.43 11.65
CA PRO A 5 12.72 57.31 11.15
C PRO A 5 13.28 55.98 11.72
N LEU A 6 12.44 55.27 12.44
CA LEU A 6 12.69 53.94 12.93
C LEU A 6 12.68 52.96 11.73
N LEU A 7 13.88 52.53 11.33
CA LEU A 7 14.08 51.49 10.33
C LEU A 7 13.64 50.14 10.94
N LEU A 8 12.43 49.69 10.63
CA LEU A 8 11.96 48.33 10.90
C LEU A 8 12.71 47.36 9.99
N ALA A 9 13.75 46.73 10.52
CA ALA A 9 14.39 45.59 9.87
C ALA A 9 13.44 44.37 9.92
N LEU A 10 12.79 44.05 8.81
CA LEU A 10 12.09 42.79 8.64
C LEU A 10 13.14 41.64 8.62
N PRO A 11 12.97 40.61 9.43
CA PRO A 11 13.79 39.42 9.28
C PRO A 11 13.38 38.71 7.98
N PHE A 12 14.33 38.59 7.08
CA PHE A 12 14.21 37.79 5.85
C PHE A 12 14.16 36.32 6.27
N LEU A 13 12.95 35.78 6.36
CA LEU A 13 12.72 34.37 6.61
C LEU A 13 13.20 33.60 5.37
N LEU A 14 14.41 33.05 5.46
CA LEU A 14 14.91 32.06 4.50
C LEU A 14 14.01 30.81 4.58
N LEU A 15 13.04 30.74 3.69
CA LEU A 15 12.31 29.53 3.41
C LEU A 15 13.29 28.53 2.81
N PHE A 16 13.85 27.69 3.66
CA PHE A 16 14.52 26.46 3.22
C PHE A 16 13.45 25.59 2.57
N SER A 17 13.32 25.68 1.26
CA SER A 17 12.61 24.69 0.46
C SER A 17 13.39 23.40 0.60
N LEU A 18 12.94 22.52 1.50
CA LEU A 18 13.32 21.11 1.50
C LEU A 18 12.84 20.56 0.16
N SER A 19 13.74 20.50 -0.80
CA SER A 19 13.54 19.74 -2.02
C SER A 19 13.42 18.28 -1.59
N ILE A 20 12.19 17.81 -1.37
CA ILE A 20 11.91 16.39 -1.29
C ILE A 20 12.28 15.87 -2.67
N SER A 21 13.43 15.20 -2.75
CA SER A 21 13.81 14.46 -3.96
C SER A 21 12.68 13.47 -4.21
N ALA A 22 11.85 13.75 -5.21
CA ALA A 22 10.88 12.78 -5.70
C ALA A 22 11.68 11.57 -6.17
N ASP A 23 11.43 10.41 -5.53
CA ASP A 23 12.07 9.16 -5.92
C ASP A 23 11.87 8.96 -7.42
N ASN A 24 12.95 8.87 -8.18
CA ASN A 24 12.91 8.74 -9.63
C ASN A 24 12.57 7.31 -10.03
N CYS A 25 11.39 6.83 -9.60
CA CYS A 25 10.91 5.48 -9.90
C CYS A 25 10.39 5.33 -11.35
N GLU A 26 10.23 6.42 -12.10
CA GLU A 26 9.90 6.35 -13.53
C GLU A 26 11.08 5.88 -14.37
N LYS A 27 12.30 6.21 -13.95
CA LYS A 27 13.54 5.85 -14.66
C LYS A 27 14.62 5.50 -13.65
N PRO A 28 14.60 4.28 -13.08
CA PRO A 28 15.64 3.83 -12.15
C PRO A 28 17.01 3.85 -12.84
N LYS A 29 18.03 4.36 -12.16
CA LYS A 29 19.37 4.54 -12.71
C LYS A 29 20.23 3.28 -12.67
N ASN A 30 19.88 2.34 -11.80
CA ASN A 30 20.61 1.10 -11.57
C ASN A 30 19.66 0.05 -10.94
N ASP A 31 20.15 -1.17 -10.80
CA ASP A 31 19.37 -2.29 -10.25
C ASP A 31 18.91 -2.05 -8.81
N PHE A 32 19.71 -1.36 -7.99
CA PHE A 32 19.35 -1.03 -6.62
C PHE A 32 18.16 -0.07 -6.57
N ASP A 33 18.17 1.00 -7.38
CA ASP A 33 17.05 1.93 -7.50
C ASP A 33 15.80 1.22 -8.01
N GLY A 34 15.96 0.31 -8.98
CA GLY A 34 14.87 -0.51 -9.51
C GLY A 34 14.23 -1.38 -8.43
N LEU A 35 15.04 -2.07 -7.64
CA LEU A 35 14.57 -2.90 -6.53
C LEU A 35 13.87 -2.06 -5.45
N TYR A 36 14.45 -0.92 -5.10
CA TYR A 36 13.85 0.02 -4.15
C TYR A 36 12.45 0.47 -4.61
N CYS A 37 12.31 0.85 -5.88
CA CYS A 37 11.04 1.28 -6.44
C CYS A 37 10.00 0.15 -6.47
N LEU A 38 10.37 -1.06 -6.87
CA LEU A 38 9.49 -2.22 -6.83
C LEU A 38 9.01 -2.53 -5.41
N ASN A 39 9.93 -2.47 -4.44
CA ASN A 39 9.57 -2.68 -3.04
C ASN A 39 8.61 -1.60 -2.51
N LYS A 40 8.83 -0.34 -2.86
CA LYS A 40 7.97 0.78 -2.48
C LYS A 40 6.54 0.60 -3.01
N ILE A 41 6.39 0.20 -4.27
CA ILE A 41 5.09 -0.08 -4.89
C ILE A 41 4.40 -1.25 -4.18
N TYR A 42 5.12 -2.33 -3.91
CA TYR A 42 4.60 -3.48 -3.19
C TYR A 42 4.10 -3.12 -1.78
N VAL A 43 4.90 -2.41 -1.00
CA VAL A 43 4.52 -1.98 0.37
C VAL A 43 3.29 -1.07 0.36
N THR A 44 3.16 -0.21 -0.65
CA THR A 44 1.97 0.62 -0.83
C THR A 44 0.74 -0.24 -1.12
N ALA A 45 0.84 -1.18 -2.05
CA ALA A 45 -0.25 -2.10 -2.39
C ALA A 45 -0.67 -2.98 -1.20
N ASP A 46 0.30 -3.45 -0.41
CA ASP A 46 0.02 -4.24 0.81
C ASP A 46 -0.69 -3.42 1.88
N LYS A 47 -0.29 -2.16 2.06
CA LYS A 47 -1.00 -1.24 2.97
C LYS A 47 -2.45 -1.03 2.53
N GLU A 48 -2.69 -0.74 1.26
CA GLU A 48 -4.03 -0.56 0.71
C GLU A 48 -4.89 -1.83 0.84
N LEU A 49 -4.31 -3.02 0.61
CA LEU A 49 -4.96 -4.30 0.84
C LEU A 49 -5.43 -4.44 2.30
N ASN A 50 -4.55 -4.13 3.24
CA ASN A 50 -4.87 -4.22 4.67
C ASN A 50 -5.94 -3.21 5.08
N ASP A 51 -5.95 -2.01 4.52
CA ASP A 51 -6.98 -1.01 4.76
C ASP A 51 -8.36 -1.50 4.21
N SER A 52 -8.39 -2.06 3.00
CA SER A 52 -9.59 -2.66 2.40
C SER A 52 -10.10 -3.86 3.22
N TYR A 53 -9.20 -4.71 3.71
CA TYR A 53 -9.55 -5.83 4.59
C TYR A 53 -10.23 -5.36 5.87
N LYS A 54 -9.65 -4.39 6.58
CA LYS A 54 -10.22 -3.81 7.82
C LYS A 54 -11.59 -3.19 7.56
N LYS A 55 -11.73 -2.49 6.45
CA LYS A 55 -12.97 -1.86 6.04
C LYS A 55 -14.09 -2.88 5.82
N LEU A 56 -13.79 -3.99 5.12
CA LEU A 56 -14.73 -5.08 4.92
C LEU A 56 -15.08 -5.77 6.25
N VAL A 57 -14.09 -6.09 7.08
CA VAL A 57 -14.29 -6.71 8.41
C VAL A 57 -15.27 -5.90 9.26
N SER A 58 -15.25 -4.56 9.18
CA SER A 58 -16.16 -3.70 9.93
C SER A 58 -17.65 -3.89 9.59
N LYS A 59 -17.95 -4.53 8.46
CA LYS A 59 -19.32 -4.81 7.99
C LYS A 59 -19.78 -6.24 8.26
N LEU A 60 -18.88 -7.12 8.68
CA LEU A 60 -19.14 -8.56 8.79
C LEU A 60 -19.56 -8.96 10.20
N GLU A 61 -20.46 -9.94 10.26
CA GLU A 61 -20.77 -10.69 11.49
C GLU A 61 -19.61 -11.65 11.84
N SER A 62 -19.59 -12.15 13.09
CA SER A 62 -18.50 -12.97 13.62
C SER A 62 -18.18 -14.21 12.77
N SER A 63 -19.18 -14.92 12.28
CA SER A 63 -18.99 -16.11 11.42
C SER A 63 -18.37 -15.75 10.07
N MET A 64 -18.81 -14.66 9.48
CA MET A 64 -18.29 -14.14 8.21
C MET A 64 -16.85 -13.63 8.32
N LYS A 65 -16.49 -13.04 9.47
CA LYS A 65 -15.10 -12.64 9.76
C LYS A 65 -14.16 -13.84 9.75
N ILE A 66 -14.58 -14.98 10.29
CA ILE A 66 -13.81 -16.23 10.26
C ILE A 66 -13.59 -16.67 8.82
N THR A 67 -14.66 -16.73 8.02
CA THR A 67 -14.59 -17.11 6.61
C THR A 67 -13.65 -16.20 5.81
N LEU A 68 -13.78 -14.87 5.97
CA LEU A 68 -12.90 -13.93 5.30
C LEU A 68 -11.44 -14.09 5.73
N ARG A 69 -11.18 -14.25 7.03
CA ARG A 69 -9.82 -14.46 7.54
C ARG A 69 -9.18 -15.72 6.96
N ASP A 70 -9.93 -16.80 6.90
CA ASP A 70 -9.41 -18.07 6.38
C ASP A 70 -9.17 -18.00 4.87
N GLY A 71 -10.05 -17.33 4.12
CA GLY A 71 -9.85 -17.02 2.71
C GLY A 71 -8.64 -16.11 2.47
N GLN A 72 -8.43 -15.09 3.31
CA GLN A 72 -7.28 -14.21 3.21
C GLN A 72 -5.97 -14.95 3.47
N ARG A 73 -5.96 -15.87 4.42
CA ARG A 73 -4.79 -16.71 4.73
C ARG A 73 -4.41 -17.63 3.57
N LYS A 74 -5.39 -18.32 3.00
CA LYS A 74 -5.20 -19.16 1.80
C LYS A 74 -4.69 -18.34 0.62
N TRP A 75 -5.23 -17.14 0.43
CA TRP A 75 -4.77 -16.24 -0.61
C TRP A 75 -3.30 -15.83 -0.40
N MET A 76 -2.89 -15.48 0.83
CA MET A 76 -1.48 -15.15 1.12
C MET A 76 -0.54 -16.33 0.81
N GLU A 77 -0.94 -17.54 1.18
CA GLU A 77 -0.18 -18.76 0.88
C GLU A 77 -0.03 -18.97 -0.63
N SER A 78 -1.12 -18.81 -1.39
CA SER A 78 -1.12 -18.90 -2.86
C SER A 78 -0.20 -17.84 -3.48
N ARG A 79 -0.36 -16.55 -3.10
CA ARG A 79 0.52 -15.47 -3.57
C ARG A 79 1.98 -15.80 -3.31
N ASN A 80 2.30 -16.23 -2.09
CA ASN A 80 3.69 -16.50 -1.71
C ASN A 80 4.27 -17.67 -2.50
N SER A 81 3.52 -18.76 -2.68
CA SER A 81 3.98 -19.92 -3.45
C SER A 81 4.12 -19.64 -4.94
N GLU A 82 3.25 -18.81 -5.51
CA GLU A 82 3.28 -18.48 -6.93
C GLU A 82 4.33 -17.44 -7.30
N CYS A 83 4.63 -16.50 -6.38
CA CYS A 83 5.53 -15.38 -6.62
C CYS A 83 6.93 -15.57 -6.01
N SER A 84 7.23 -16.69 -5.40
CA SER A 84 8.54 -16.95 -4.82
C SER A 84 9.01 -18.38 -5.04
N TRP A 85 10.32 -18.57 -4.99
CA TRP A 85 10.95 -19.90 -5.05
C TRP A 85 12.23 -19.91 -4.24
N LYS A 86 12.73 -21.12 -4.00
CA LYS A 86 13.98 -21.36 -3.29
C LYS A 86 14.84 -22.31 -4.11
N ASP A 87 16.13 -22.01 -4.22
CA ASP A 87 17.15 -22.92 -4.73
C ASP A 87 18.35 -22.99 -3.76
N GLU A 88 19.43 -23.64 -4.19
CA GLU A 88 20.66 -23.81 -3.39
C GLU A 88 21.35 -22.48 -3.04
N ARG A 89 21.07 -21.40 -3.79
CA ARG A 89 21.66 -20.08 -3.60
C ARG A 89 20.85 -19.19 -2.68
N GLY A 90 19.55 -19.49 -2.44
CA GLY A 90 18.71 -18.70 -1.53
C GLY A 90 17.24 -18.63 -1.90
N PHE A 91 16.60 -17.59 -1.37
CA PHE A 91 15.20 -17.27 -1.63
C PHE A 91 15.07 -16.17 -2.66
N TYR A 92 14.10 -16.30 -3.53
CA TYR A 92 13.79 -15.33 -4.57
C TYR A 92 12.32 -14.96 -4.51
N VAL A 93 12.03 -13.68 -4.72
CA VAL A 93 10.67 -13.16 -4.82
C VAL A 93 10.53 -12.34 -6.09
N ASN A 94 9.52 -12.67 -6.88
CA ASN A 94 9.10 -11.82 -7.99
C ASN A 94 8.20 -10.71 -7.44
N MET A 95 8.77 -9.53 -7.21
CA MET A 95 8.07 -8.38 -6.62
C MET A 95 6.92 -7.88 -7.48
N GLN A 96 7.05 -7.94 -8.82
CA GLN A 96 5.95 -7.55 -9.72
C GLN A 96 4.76 -8.51 -9.56
N CYS A 97 5.01 -9.82 -9.60
CA CYS A 97 3.99 -10.85 -9.35
C CYS A 97 3.28 -10.63 -8.00
N ALA A 98 4.06 -10.41 -6.93
CA ALA A 98 3.50 -10.17 -5.60
C ALA A 98 2.65 -8.91 -5.54
N THR A 99 3.06 -7.83 -6.21
CA THR A 99 2.32 -6.58 -6.29
C THR A 99 1.00 -6.77 -7.06
N ASP A 100 1.05 -7.38 -8.24
CA ASP A 100 -0.14 -7.58 -9.08
C ASP A 100 -1.21 -8.40 -8.34
N LYS A 101 -0.82 -9.50 -7.70
CA LYS A 101 -1.73 -10.31 -6.89
C LYS A 101 -2.27 -9.56 -5.67
N THR A 102 -1.47 -8.70 -5.05
CA THR A 102 -1.90 -7.88 -3.92
C THR A 102 -2.93 -6.84 -4.34
N VAL A 103 -2.73 -6.19 -5.49
CA VAL A 103 -3.70 -5.24 -6.08
C VAL A 103 -4.99 -5.94 -6.47
N GLU A 104 -4.90 -7.11 -7.08
CA GLU A 104 -6.07 -7.94 -7.45
C GLU A 104 -6.89 -8.32 -6.21
N ARG A 105 -6.23 -8.76 -5.13
CA ARG A 105 -6.91 -9.09 -3.87
C ARG A 105 -7.53 -7.88 -3.20
N ARG A 106 -6.87 -6.72 -3.20
CA ARG A 106 -7.44 -5.46 -2.73
C ARG A 106 -8.74 -5.15 -3.49
N ASN A 107 -8.73 -5.23 -4.82
CA ASN A 107 -9.92 -4.99 -5.63
C ASN A 107 -11.06 -5.96 -5.29
N PHE A 108 -10.74 -7.24 -5.08
CA PHE A 108 -11.72 -8.22 -4.59
C PHE A 108 -12.36 -7.79 -3.26
N LEU A 109 -11.56 -7.36 -2.28
CA LEU A 109 -12.06 -6.93 -0.97
C LEU A 109 -12.93 -5.66 -1.08
N ASP A 110 -12.55 -4.72 -1.94
CA ASP A 110 -13.32 -3.51 -2.20
C ASP A 110 -14.66 -3.83 -2.86
N ASP A 111 -14.69 -4.79 -3.79
CA ASP A 111 -15.94 -5.26 -4.40
C ASP A 111 -16.86 -5.89 -3.36
N ARG A 112 -16.33 -6.75 -2.50
CA ARG A 112 -17.12 -7.35 -1.40
C ARG A 112 -17.65 -6.30 -0.44
N TYR A 113 -16.84 -5.30 -0.11
CA TYR A 113 -17.30 -4.19 0.72
C TYR A 113 -18.46 -3.43 0.06
N ARG A 114 -18.34 -3.09 -1.23
CA ARG A 114 -19.41 -2.40 -1.97
C ARG A 114 -20.71 -3.22 -2.00
N GLU A 115 -20.61 -4.51 -2.23
CA GLU A 115 -21.77 -5.42 -2.18
C GLU A 115 -22.41 -5.45 -0.79
N CYS A 116 -21.61 -5.58 0.28
CA CYS A 116 -22.11 -5.56 1.65
C CYS A 116 -22.92 -4.30 1.95
N VAL A 117 -22.44 -3.14 1.50
CA VAL A 117 -23.12 -1.86 1.71
C VAL A 117 -24.41 -1.76 0.88
N ALA A 118 -24.40 -2.25 -0.35
CA ALA A 118 -25.52 -2.10 -1.29
C ALA A 118 -26.67 -3.09 -1.04
N VAL A 119 -26.35 -4.37 -0.80
CA VAL A 119 -27.35 -5.46 -0.75
C VAL A 119 -27.16 -6.42 0.42
N GLY A 120 -26.21 -6.19 1.27
CA GLY A 120 -25.83 -7.07 2.37
C GLY A 120 -24.67 -8.02 2.04
N CYS A 121 -23.93 -8.42 3.07
CA CYS A 121 -22.79 -9.30 2.94
C CYS A 121 -23.24 -10.75 2.61
N GLN A 122 -22.54 -11.39 1.69
CA GLN A 122 -22.81 -12.76 1.27
C GLN A 122 -21.62 -13.66 1.63
N VAL A 123 -21.83 -14.58 2.57
CA VAL A 123 -20.76 -15.46 3.09
C VAL A 123 -20.07 -16.27 2.00
N GLY A 124 -20.82 -16.79 1.02
CA GLY A 124 -20.29 -17.59 -0.09
C GLY A 124 -19.35 -16.85 -1.05
N LYS A 125 -19.26 -15.52 -0.92
CA LYS A 125 -18.39 -14.68 -1.75
C LYS A 125 -17.13 -14.17 -1.01
N LEU A 126 -16.91 -14.58 0.23
CA LEU A 126 -15.83 -14.07 1.07
C LEU A 126 -14.51 -14.89 0.98
N ASN A 127 -14.50 -15.97 0.25
CA ASN A 127 -13.34 -16.87 0.09
C ASN A 127 -12.51 -16.53 -1.13
#